data_24c824958cae63d1c3e025ca9813e7cf
#
_entry.id   24c824958cae63d1c3e025ca9813e7cf
#
_cell.length_a   1.000
_cell.length_b   1.000
_cell.length_c   1.000
_cell.angle_alpha   90.00
_cell.angle_beta   90.00
_cell.angle_gamma   90.00
#
_symmetry.space_group_name_H-M   'P 1'
#
loop_
_entity.id
_entity.type
_entity.pdbx_description
1 polymer ?
#
loop_
_entity_poly.entity_id
_entity_poly.type
_entity_poly.pdbx_seq_one_letter_code
_entity_poly.pdbx_strand_id
1 'polypeptide(L)'
;MDGRDLLADRYELRGVLGRGGMAEVHDGWDTRLNRPVAIKLMYPAFTADADMRRRFEDEARAAAGLNHPNIVAVHDCGEHDGCPFIVMERLPGRTLQDDIHVGPMPPQRVRSMLQDVLGALACAHAAGVVHRDIKPGNVLIAPNSGAMKVADFGIAKTAGSALTATGQLVGTMAYMSPERVAGAPASVADDLYAVGVMGYEALTGRRPFPQENPAALLHAILDAPPPPISAIRPDVDPALAATIDRAMARDVTQRFGSADHMQAALSGAPSALLMGPTPASAPRPATKILAEPIAPSANYFVAPAPRRRPMSRERKLLLAAAGFFAFVVAGLALALDPSSSTQPPRPVSTSTPAPPPPPPTTAPPPPPAPVFDGPKGEKKDEPKKEDKKGEEGRGNGREGGGNGNEGNRGRGNGP
;
A
#
# COMPACT_ATOMS: atom_id res chain seq x y z
N MET A 1 -7.77 14.55 -38.91
CA MET A 1 -7.61 13.36 -38.06
C MET A 1 -6.63 13.78 -37.01
N ASP A 2 -7.15 14.10 -35.80
CA ASP A 2 -6.32 14.54 -34.70
C ASP A 2 -5.49 13.33 -34.25
N GLY A 3 -4.16 13.41 -34.45
CA GLY A 3 -3.21 12.43 -33.94
C GLY A 3 -3.19 12.54 -32.42
N ARG A 4 -4.08 11.82 -31.74
CA ARG A 4 -3.98 11.61 -30.30
C ARG A 4 -2.81 10.68 -30.11
N ASP A 5 -1.81 11.13 -29.39
CA ASP A 5 -0.69 10.28 -28.98
C ASP A 5 -1.25 9.14 -28.13
N LEU A 6 -1.26 7.92 -28.70
CA LEU A 6 -1.72 6.72 -28.03
C LEU A 6 -0.54 6.09 -27.29
N LEU A 7 -0.70 5.85 -25.99
CA LEU A 7 0.25 5.06 -25.22
C LEU A 7 0.35 3.65 -25.84
N ALA A 8 1.54 3.26 -26.28
CA ALA A 8 1.82 1.99 -26.97
C ALA A 8 0.87 1.70 -28.16
N ASP A 9 0.52 2.73 -28.95
CA ASP A 9 -0.38 2.65 -30.12
C ASP A 9 -1.76 2.02 -29.84
N ARG A 10 -2.16 1.99 -28.57
CA ARG A 10 -3.38 1.30 -28.14
C ARG A 10 -4.23 2.05 -27.11
N TYR A 11 -3.62 2.69 -26.15
CA TYR A 11 -4.34 3.25 -25.02
C TYR A 11 -4.43 4.76 -25.09
N GLU A 12 -5.65 5.28 -25.14
CA GLU A 12 -5.93 6.71 -25.07
C GLU A 12 -5.92 7.17 -23.61
N LEU A 13 -5.11 8.17 -23.26
CA LEU A 13 -5.12 8.82 -21.95
C LEU A 13 -6.17 9.94 -21.94
N ARG A 14 -7.09 9.92 -20.98
CA ARG A 14 -8.22 10.87 -20.91
C ARG A 14 -8.12 11.87 -19.77
N GLY A 15 -7.61 11.45 -18.62
CA GLY A 15 -7.50 12.32 -17.46
C GLY A 15 -6.77 11.63 -16.32
N VAL A 16 -6.44 12.38 -15.26
CA VAL A 16 -5.76 11.84 -14.08
C VAL A 16 -6.81 11.41 -13.05
N LEU A 17 -6.76 10.16 -12.61
CA LEU A 17 -7.58 9.58 -11.54
C LEU A 17 -6.92 9.73 -10.18
N GLY A 18 -5.59 9.64 -10.11
CA GLY A 18 -4.85 9.71 -8.86
C GLY A 18 -3.35 9.91 -9.07
N ARG A 19 -2.68 10.41 -8.03
CA ARG A 19 -1.23 10.64 -8.04
C ARG A 19 -0.60 9.93 -6.85
N GLY A 20 0.42 9.11 -7.14
CA GLY A 20 1.23 8.41 -6.14
C GLY A 20 2.65 8.95 -6.08
N GLY A 21 3.50 8.35 -5.24
CA GLY A 21 4.88 8.79 -5.06
C GLY A 21 5.77 8.57 -6.28
N MET A 22 5.55 7.51 -7.08
CA MET A 22 6.39 7.15 -8.23
C MET A 22 5.64 7.06 -9.56
N ALA A 23 4.32 7.16 -9.54
CA ALA A 23 3.46 7.01 -10.71
C ALA A 23 2.16 7.79 -10.54
N GLU A 24 1.52 8.10 -11.64
CA GLU A 24 0.13 8.58 -11.63
C GLU A 24 -0.79 7.58 -12.34
N VAL A 25 -2.06 7.58 -11.95
CA VAL A 25 -3.09 6.72 -12.51
C VAL A 25 -3.99 7.59 -13.39
N HIS A 26 -4.10 7.21 -14.63
CA HIS A 26 -4.93 7.87 -15.63
C HIS A 26 -6.23 7.11 -15.89
N ASP A 27 -7.30 7.85 -16.17
CA ASP A 27 -8.45 7.34 -16.91
C ASP A 27 -8.02 7.08 -18.35
N GLY A 28 -8.30 5.89 -18.86
CA GLY A 28 -7.86 5.47 -20.17
C GLY A 28 -8.94 4.70 -20.93
N TRP A 29 -8.67 4.53 -22.23
CA TRP A 29 -9.50 3.74 -23.11
C TRP A 29 -8.65 2.80 -23.95
N ASP A 30 -8.96 1.50 -23.86
CA ASP A 30 -8.38 0.49 -24.74
C ASP A 30 -9.08 0.56 -26.11
N THR A 31 -8.44 1.18 -27.10
CA THR A 31 -9.00 1.37 -28.43
C THR A 31 -9.20 0.05 -29.18
N ARG A 32 -8.40 -0.99 -28.85
CA ARG A 32 -8.46 -2.30 -29.49
C ARG A 32 -9.63 -3.15 -28.99
N LEU A 33 -9.88 -3.12 -27.66
CA LEU A 33 -10.97 -3.87 -27.05
C LEU A 33 -12.22 -3.01 -26.79
N ASN A 34 -12.17 -1.72 -27.14
CA ASN A 34 -13.26 -0.76 -26.99
C ASN A 34 -13.84 -0.73 -25.58
N ARG A 35 -12.98 -0.57 -24.57
CA ARG A 35 -13.39 -0.58 -23.14
C ARG A 35 -12.61 0.44 -22.31
N PRO A 36 -13.21 0.94 -21.20
CA PRO A 36 -12.51 1.77 -20.25
C PRO A 36 -11.44 0.96 -19.50
N VAL A 37 -10.30 1.60 -19.21
CA VAL A 37 -9.20 1.04 -18.41
C VAL A 37 -8.65 2.11 -17.48
N ALA A 38 -7.98 1.71 -16.40
CA ALA A 38 -7.11 2.59 -15.62
C ALA A 38 -5.66 2.30 -16.00
N ILE A 39 -4.84 3.34 -16.15
CA ILE A 39 -3.46 3.21 -16.60
C ILE A 39 -2.55 3.86 -15.56
N LYS A 40 -1.75 3.05 -14.88
CA LYS A 40 -0.72 3.50 -13.95
C LYS A 40 0.56 3.73 -14.75
N LEU A 41 1.01 4.98 -14.83
CA LEU A 41 2.17 5.41 -15.61
C LEU A 41 3.27 5.88 -14.65
N MET A 42 4.47 5.32 -14.76
CA MET A 42 5.61 5.75 -13.98
C MET A 42 6.02 7.17 -14.36
N TYR A 43 6.38 8.01 -13.37
CA TYR A 43 6.89 9.34 -13.67
C TYR A 43 8.25 9.26 -14.37
N PRO A 44 8.50 10.09 -15.40
CA PRO A 44 9.78 10.13 -16.11
C PRO A 44 11.00 10.32 -15.20
N ALA A 45 10.83 11.05 -14.09
CA ALA A 45 11.90 11.28 -13.11
C ALA A 45 12.45 9.99 -12.46
N PHE A 46 11.66 8.89 -12.46
CA PHE A 46 12.06 7.61 -11.85
C PHE A 46 12.44 6.54 -12.88
N THR A 47 12.31 6.81 -14.17
CA THR A 47 12.60 5.81 -15.22
C THR A 47 14.09 5.49 -15.38
N ALA A 48 14.97 6.40 -14.98
CA ALA A 48 16.41 6.20 -14.97
C ALA A 48 16.90 5.33 -13.77
N ASP A 49 16.07 5.17 -12.73
CA ASP A 49 16.36 4.35 -11.55
C ASP A 49 15.97 2.89 -11.83
N ALA A 50 16.97 2.04 -12.04
CA ALA A 50 16.76 0.62 -12.35
C ALA A 50 16.03 -0.13 -11.23
N ASP A 51 16.24 0.23 -9.96
CA ASP A 51 15.57 -0.41 -8.83
C ASP A 51 14.08 0.00 -8.77
N MET A 52 13.77 1.26 -9.06
CA MET A 52 12.38 1.73 -9.12
C MET A 52 11.62 1.10 -10.29
N ARG A 53 12.25 0.99 -11.47
CA ARG A 53 11.68 0.28 -12.63
C ARG A 53 11.38 -1.18 -12.30
N ARG A 54 12.38 -1.90 -11.77
CA ARG A 54 12.24 -3.30 -11.39
C ARG A 54 11.07 -3.51 -10.42
N ARG A 55 10.97 -2.67 -9.40
CA ARG A 55 9.87 -2.73 -8.43
C ARG A 55 8.50 -2.52 -9.08
N PHE A 56 8.39 -1.57 -9.99
CA PHE A 56 7.16 -1.30 -10.73
C PHE A 56 6.73 -2.50 -11.60
N GLU A 57 7.70 -3.13 -12.30
CA GLU A 57 7.47 -4.33 -13.09
C GLU A 57 7.14 -5.56 -12.24
N ASP A 58 7.79 -5.71 -11.08
CA ASP A 58 7.51 -6.81 -10.14
C ASP A 58 6.10 -6.68 -9.55
N GLU A 59 5.64 -5.46 -9.26
CA GLU A 59 4.27 -5.16 -8.86
C GLU A 59 3.27 -5.60 -9.94
N ALA A 60 3.52 -5.23 -11.19
CA ALA A 60 2.69 -5.62 -12.32
C ALA A 60 2.59 -7.15 -12.45
N ARG A 61 3.73 -7.86 -12.41
CA ARG A 61 3.77 -9.32 -12.54
C ARG A 61 3.03 -10.04 -11.42
N ALA A 62 3.22 -9.59 -10.18
CA ALA A 62 2.56 -10.21 -9.05
C ALA A 62 1.04 -9.99 -9.10
N ALA A 63 0.58 -8.76 -9.40
CA ALA A 63 -0.83 -8.46 -9.51
C ALA A 63 -1.49 -9.19 -10.70
N ALA A 64 -0.79 -9.33 -11.84
CA ALA A 64 -1.29 -10.06 -13.02
C ALA A 64 -1.51 -11.56 -12.75
N GLY A 65 -0.79 -12.16 -11.81
CA GLY A 65 -0.98 -13.55 -11.39
C GLY A 65 -2.19 -13.78 -10.49
N LEU A 66 -2.86 -12.72 -10.01
CA LEU A 66 -3.99 -12.82 -9.09
C LEU A 66 -5.32 -12.68 -9.83
N ASN A 67 -6.23 -13.62 -9.59
CA ASN A 67 -7.58 -13.58 -10.14
C ASN A 67 -8.61 -13.80 -9.03
N HIS A 68 -9.24 -12.71 -8.56
CA HIS A 68 -10.22 -12.74 -7.49
C HIS A 68 -11.22 -11.58 -7.64
N PRO A 69 -12.52 -11.76 -7.34
CA PRO A 69 -13.52 -10.70 -7.50
C PRO A 69 -13.22 -9.44 -6.68
N ASN A 70 -12.53 -9.58 -5.55
CA ASN A 70 -12.15 -8.47 -4.69
C ASN A 70 -10.69 -7.98 -4.92
N ILE A 71 -10.07 -8.30 -6.04
CA ILE A 71 -8.80 -7.76 -6.49
C ILE A 71 -9.02 -6.96 -7.77
N VAL A 72 -8.38 -5.81 -7.90
CA VAL A 72 -8.35 -5.05 -9.16
C VAL A 72 -7.56 -5.84 -10.19
N ALA A 73 -8.20 -6.20 -11.31
CA ALA A 73 -7.56 -7.02 -12.33
C ALA A 73 -6.52 -6.22 -13.13
N VAL A 74 -5.33 -6.77 -13.29
CA VAL A 74 -4.32 -6.27 -14.24
C VAL A 74 -4.62 -6.87 -15.61
N HIS A 75 -4.69 -6.02 -16.63
CA HIS A 75 -5.04 -6.42 -18.00
C HIS A 75 -3.84 -6.49 -18.91
N ASP A 76 -2.86 -5.60 -18.71
CA ASP A 76 -1.67 -5.49 -19.55
C ASP A 76 -0.58 -4.71 -18.80
N CYS A 77 0.66 -4.80 -19.28
CA CYS A 77 1.75 -3.93 -18.87
C CYS A 77 2.73 -3.76 -20.04
N GLY A 78 3.44 -2.66 -20.06
CA GLY A 78 4.38 -2.37 -21.13
C GLY A 78 5.24 -1.17 -20.83
N GLU A 79 5.87 -0.68 -21.88
CA GLU A 79 6.71 0.51 -21.86
C GLU A 79 6.39 1.38 -23.08
N HIS A 80 6.37 2.69 -22.90
CA HIS A 80 6.20 3.69 -23.96
C HIS A 80 7.13 4.85 -23.69
N ASP A 81 7.97 5.21 -24.67
CA ASP A 81 9.00 6.25 -24.57
C ASP A 81 9.89 6.13 -23.33
N GLY A 82 10.27 4.90 -22.97
CA GLY A 82 11.10 4.62 -21.80
C GLY A 82 10.34 4.67 -20.47
N CYS A 83 9.02 4.92 -20.46
CA CYS A 83 8.17 4.97 -19.29
C CYS A 83 7.37 3.66 -19.13
N PRO A 84 7.59 2.85 -18.08
CA PRO A 84 6.78 1.68 -17.78
C PRO A 84 5.34 2.07 -17.41
N PHE A 85 4.37 1.24 -17.86
CA PHE A 85 2.96 1.42 -17.51
C PHE A 85 2.28 0.08 -17.19
N ILE A 86 1.20 0.17 -16.40
CA ILE A 86 0.32 -0.96 -16.04
C ILE A 86 -1.10 -0.59 -16.42
N VAL A 87 -1.77 -1.46 -17.17
CA VAL A 87 -3.19 -1.31 -17.54
C VAL A 87 -4.03 -2.22 -16.65
N MET A 88 -5.05 -1.65 -16.01
CA MET A 88 -5.86 -2.37 -15.05
C MET A 88 -7.35 -2.06 -15.20
N GLU A 89 -8.17 -2.82 -14.49
CA GLU A 89 -9.61 -2.62 -14.37
C GLU A 89 -9.91 -1.19 -13.95
N ARG A 90 -10.80 -0.54 -14.70
CA ARG A 90 -11.28 0.82 -14.43
C ARG A 90 -12.46 0.75 -13.46
N LEU A 91 -12.23 1.18 -12.24
CA LEU A 91 -13.28 1.35 -11.23
C LEU A 91 -13.59 2.84 -11.07
N PRO A 92 -14.67 3.33 -11.69
CA PRO A 92 -15.12 4.70 -11.43
C PRO A 92 -15.74 4.79 -10.05
N GLY A 93 -15.35 5.78 -9.28
CA GLY A 93 -15.98 6.00 -8.00
C GLY A 93 -15.01 6.31 -6.87
N ARG A 94 -15.40 5.89 -5.68
CA ARG A 94 -14.75 6.24 -4.42
C ARG A 94 -13.87 5.10 -3.90
N THR A 95 -12.93 5.47 -3.06
CA THR A 95 -12.17 4.58 -2.22
C THR A 95 -12.87 4.41 -0.86
N LEU A 96 -12.45 3.42 -0.09
CA LEU A 96 -12.87 3.28 1.30
C LEU A 96 -12.47 4.52 2.15
N GLN A 97 -11.38 5.19 1.78
CA GLN A 97 -10.95 6.43 2.45
C GLN A 97 -12.01 7.53 2.35
N ASP A 98 -12.67 7.63 1.19
CA ASP A 98 -13.73 8.62 0.99
C ASP A 98 -14.97 8.31 1.85
N ASP A 99 -15.32 7.02 2.00
CA ASP A 99 -16.42 6.61 2.88
C ASP A 99 -16.08 6.90 4.36
N ILE A 100 -14.87 6.61 4.80
CA ILE A 100 -14.41 6.88 6.18
C ILE A 100 -14.38 8.39 6.47
N HIS A 101 -14.04 9.22 5.49
CA HIS A 101 -14.05 10.68 5.65
C HIS A 101 -15.45 11.26 5.86
N VAL A 102 -16.49 10.57 5.41
CA VAL A 102 -17.89 10.97 5.69
C VAL A 102 -18.24 10.75 7.17
N GLY A 103 -17.62 9.77 7.82
CA GLY A 103 -17.81 9.44 9.23
C GLY A 103 -17.78 7.93 9.53
N PRO A 104 -18.05 7.56 10.79
CA PRO A 104 -18.08 6.14 11.20
C PRO A 104 -19.09 5.33 10.38
N MET A 105 -18.63 4.18 9.88
CA MET A 105 -19.46 3.29 9.06
C MET A 105 -20.34 2.37 9.93
N PRO A 106 -21.50 1.93 9.39
CA PRO A 106 -22.34 0.92 10.05
C PRO A 106 -21.57 -0.41 10.24
N PRO A 107 -21.72 -1.10 11.40
CA PRO A 107 -20.97 -2.34 11.68
C PRO A 107 -21.10 -3.43 10.60
N GLN A 108 -22.32 -3.62 10.04
CA GLN A 108 -22.56 -4.59 8.97
C GLN A 108 -21.75 -4.25 7.70
N ARG A 109 -21.67 -2.97 7.35
CA ARG A 109 -20.88 -2.50 6.20
C ARG A 109 -19.39 -2.78 6.41
N VAL A 110 -18.90 -2.50 7.64
CA VAL A 110 -17.50 -2.80 7.98
C VAL A 110 -17.21 -4.30 7.94
N ARG A 111 -18.12 -5.13 8.45
CA ARG A 111 -18.00 -6.59 8.37
C ARG A 111 -17.89 -7.07 6.91
N SER A 112 -18.78 -6.61 6.03
CA SER A 112 -18.77 -6.95 4.60
C SER A 112 -17.47 -6.50 3.94
N MET A 113 -17.04 -5.26 4.21
CA MET A 113 -15.78 -4.71 3.73
C MET A 113 -14.58 -5.57 4.16
N LEU A 114 -14.51 -5.96 5.43
CA LEU A 114 -13.43 -6.80 5.94
C LEU A 114 -13.44 -8.19 5.29
N GLN A 115 -14.61 -8.77 5.03
CA GLN A 115 -14.76 -10.05 4.33
C GLN A 115 -14.21 -9.96 2.90
N ASP A 116 -14.55 -8.91 2.17
CA ASP A 116 -14.07 -8.68 0.80
C ASP A 116 -12.54 -8.54 0.76
N VAL A 117 -11.97 -7.71 1.64
CA VAL A 117 -10.52 -7.48 1.72
C VAL A 117 -9.77 -8.74 2.16
N LEU A 118 -10.29 -9.47 3.14
CA LEU A 118 -9.67 -10.72 3.60
C LEU A 118 -9.74 -11.80 2.53
N GLY A 119 -10.82 -11.88 1.74
CA GLY A 119 -10.91 -12.78 0.59
C GLY A 119 -9.85 -12.47 -0.46
N ALA A 120 -9.63 -11.19 -0.76
CA ALA A 120 -8.55 -10.74 -1.65
C ALA A 120 -7.16 -11.13 -1.11
N LEU A 121 -6.91 -10.89 0.18
CA LEU A 121 -5.64 -11.22 0.82
C LEU A 121 -5.41 -12.73 0.91
N ALA A 122 -6.44 -13.54 1.19
CA ALA A 122 -6.32 -14.99 1.19
C ALA A 122 -5.84 -15.52 -0.18
N CYS A 123 -6.42 -15.00 -1.27
CA CYS A 123 -5.98 -15.31 -2.63
C CYS A 123 -4.52 -14.92 -2.88
N ALA A 124 -4.12 -13.70 -2.51
CA ALA A 124 -2.76 -13.20 -2.69
C ALA A 124 -1.75 -13.98 -1.86
N HIS A 125 -2.02 -14.20 -0.58
CA HIS A 125 -1.14 -14.94 0.32
C HIS A 125 -0.96 -16.41 -0.10
N ALA A 126 -2.00 -17.05 -0.62
CA ALA A 126 -1.90 -18.40 -1.19
C ALA A 126 -1.00 -18.46 -2.44
N ALA A 127 -0.89 -17.35 -3.19
CA ALA A 127 0.04 -17.19 -4.30
C ALA A 127 1.46 -16.73 -3.85
N GLY A 128 1.71 -16.62 -2.55
CA GLY A 128 3.00 -16.13 -2.01
C GLY A 128 3.19 -14.60 -2.11
N VAL A 129 2.13 -13.85 -2.40
CA VAL A 129 2.16 -12.39 -2.54
C VAL A 129 1.67 -11.73 -1.27
N VAL A 130 2.51 -10.93 -0.62
CA VAL A 130 2.16 -10.06 0.51
C VAL A 130 1.91 -8.66 -0.03
N HIS A 131 0.81 -8.02 0.39
CA HIS A 131 0.39 -6.72 -0.15
C HIS A 131 1.28 -5.55 0.30
N ARG A 132 1.67 -5.50 1.58
CA ARG A 132 2.61 -4.53 2.19
C ARG A 132 2.14 -3.07 2.32
N ASP A 133 0.98 -2.72 1.76
CA ASP A 133 0.43 -1.35 1.79
C ASP A 133 -1.10 -1.33 1.91
N ILE A 134 -1.66 -2.21 2.73
CA ILE A 134 -3.11 -2.21 3.01
C ILE A 134 -3.47 -0.92 3.74
N LYS A 135 -4.38 -0.16 3.15
CA LYS A 135 -4.94 1.09 3.68
C LYS A 135 -6.24 1.44 2.94
N PRO A 136 -7.10 2.30 3.49
CA PRO A 136 -8.39 2.64 2.87
C PRO A 136 -8.27 3.24 1.46
N GLY A 137 -7.19 3.99 1.17
CA GLY A 137 -6.97 4.56 -0.17
C GLY A 137 -6.68 3.53 -1.26
N ASN A 138 -6.24 2.31 -0.89
CA ASN A 138 -5.98 1.19 -1.80
C ASN A 138 -7.16 0.20 -1.89
N VAL A 139 -8.30 0.53 -1.29
CA VAL A 139 -9.53 -0.26 -1.37
C VAL A 139 -10.57 0.52 -2.15
N LEU A 140 -10.83 0.09 -3.38
CA LEU A 140 -11.79 0.73 -4.29
C LEU A 140 -13.19 0.13 -4.10
N ILE A 141 -14.21 0.94 -4.30
CA ILE A 141 -15.61 0.52 -4.17
C ILE A 141 -16.18 0.30 -5.57
N ALA A 142 -16.59 -0.93 -5.86
CA ALA A 142 -17.24 -1.26 -7.13
C ALA A 142 -18.62 -0.58 -7.22
N PRO A 143 -18.90 0.24 -8.25
CA PRO A 143 -20.07 1.12 -8.27
C PRO A 143 -21.39 0.37 -8.29
N ASN A 144 -21.45 -0.80 -8.91
CA ASN A 144 -22.70 -1.53 -9.12
C ASN A 144 -23.07 -2.47 -7.95
N SER A 145 -22.07 -3.03 -7.25
CA SER A 145 -22.27 -4.00 -6.17
C SER A 145 -21.97 -3.43 -4.79
N GLY A 146 -21.23 -2.34 -4.70
CA GLY A 146 -20.67 -1.83 -3.45
C GLY A 146 -19.60 -2.74 -2.84
N ALA A 147 -19.16 -3.79 -3.57
CA ALA A 147 -18.09 -4.68 -3.14
C ALA A 147 -16.74 -3.95 -3.12
N MET A 148 -15.88 -4.33 -2.19
CA MET A 148 -14.54 -3.78 -2.10
C MET A 148 -13.59 -4.53 -3.02
N LYS A 149 -12.68 -3.79 -3.68
CA LYS A 149 -11.59 -4.34 -4.48
C LYS A 149 -10.25 -3.75 -4.06
N VAL A 150 -9.32 -4.62 -3.73
CA VAL A 150 -7.96 -4.24 -3.32
C VAL A 150 -7.12 -3.94 -4.57
N ALA A 151 -6.48 -2.78 -4.56
CA ALA A 151 -5.59 -2.28 -5.62
C ALA A 151 -4.18 -2.10 -5.07
N ASP A 152 -3.21 -1.90 -5.97
CA ASP A 152 -1.83 -1.52 -5.66
C ASP A 152 -1.13 -2.49 -4.69
N PHE A 153 -0.87 -3.71 -5.13
CA PHE A 153 -0.06 -4.68 -4.38
C PHE A 153 1.38 -4.16 -4.26
N GLY A 154 1.70 -3.58 -3.10
CA GLY A 154 2.87 -2.74 -2.82
C GLY A 154 4.21 -3.48 -2.75
N ILE A 155 4.56 -4.31 -3.72
CA ILE A 155 5.84 -5.02 -3.81
C ILE A 155 7.01 -4.04 -3.88
N ALA A 156 6.76 -2.81 -4.34
CA ALA A 156 7.73 -1.74 -4.47
C ALA A 156 8.17 -1.08 -3.15
N LYS A 157 7.47 -1.32 -2.04
CA LYS A 157 7.74 -0.65 -0.75
C LYS A 157 8.67 -1.48 0.13
N THR A 158 9.95 -1.47 -0.15
CA THR A 158 10.99 -1.93 0.78
C THR A 158 11.25 -0.87 1.85
N ALA A 159 11.59 -1.29 3.06
CA ALA A 159 11.76 -0.47 4.27
C ALA A 159 12.89 0.59 4.20
N GLY A 160 13.05 1.31 3.15
CA GLY A 160 14.06 2.37 2.99
C GLY A 160 13.66 3.47 2.03
N SER A 161 12.67 3.25 1.17
CA SER A 161 12.32 4.19 0.09
C SER A 161 11.12 5.11 0.39
N ALA A 162 10.49 4.99 1.58
CA ALA A 162 9.26 5.72 1.91
C ALA A 162 9.48 7.13 2.48
N LEU A 163 10.71 7.63 2.56
CA LEU A 163 11.06 8.80 3.39
C LEU A 163 11.02 10.18 2.71
N THR A 164 10.51 10.31 1.48
CA THR A 164 10.74 11.56 0.72
C THR A 164 9.58 12.51 0.49
N ALA A 165 8.33 12.19 0.89
CA ALA A 165 7.20 13.13 0.76
C ALA A 165 6.42 13.26 2.08
N THR A 166 6.62 14.34 2.80
CA THR A 166 6.26 14.56 4.21
C THR A 166 4.77 14.38 4.57
N GLY A 167 3.83 14.57 3.67
CA GLY A 167 2.39 14.44 3.97
C GLY A 167 1.80 13.04 3.67
N GLN A 168 2.25 12.38 2.61
CA GLN A 168 1.82 11.02 2.26
C GLN A 168 2.44 9.95 3.16
N LEU A 169 3.60 10.28 3.77
CA LEU A 169 4.34 9.42 4.67
C LEU A 169 3.55 9.09 5.94
N VAL A 170 3.04 10.09 6.64
CA VAL A 170 2.27 9.93 7.88
C VAL A 170 0.99 9.10 7.63
N GLY A 171 0.34 9.32 6.48
CA GLY A 171 -0.85 8.58 6.09
C GLY A 171 -0.64 7.06 5.98
N THR A 172 0.46 6.64 5.38
CA THR A 172 0.81 5.21 5.21
C THR A 172 1.37 4.60 6.50
N MET A 173 2.16 5.35 7.28
CA MET A 173 2.74 4.88 8.54
C MET A 173 1.69 4.47 9.58
N ALA A 174 0.50 5.10 9.55
CA ALA A 174 -0.57 4.81 10.50
C ALA A 174 -1.12 3.38 10.43
N TYR A 175 -0.85 2.64 9.34
CA TYR A 175 -1.27 1.24 9.15
C TYR A 175 -0.11 0.24 9.30
N MET A 176 1.10 0.71 9.65
CA MET A 176 2.24 -0.17 9.88
C MET A 176 2.11 -0.94 11.18
N SER A 177 2.49 -2.20 11.16
CA SER A 177 2.59 -3.03 12.36
C SER A 177 3.80 -2.65 13.22
N PRO A 178 3.79 -2.93 14.53
CA PRO A 178 4.92 -2.67 15.43
C PRO A 178 6.25 -3.26 14.92
N GLU A 179 6.23 -4.50 14.42
CA GLU A 179 7.42 -5.16 13.88
C GLU A 179 7.94 -4.49 12.60
N ARG A 180 7.05 -3.97 11.76
CA ARG A 180 7.45 -3.18 10.57
C ARG A 180 8.08 -1.85 10.95
N VAL A 181 7.55 -1.19 11.96
CA VAL A 181 8.14 0.02 12.56
C VAL A 181 9.52 -0.29 13.13
N ALA A 182 9.71 -1.46 13.75
CA ALA A 182 10.99 -1.94 14.25
C ALA A 182 11.96 -2.42 13.14
N GLY A 183 11.57 -2.37 11.85
CA GLY A 183 12.43 -2.68 10.71
C GLY A 183 12.38 -4.16 10.26
N ALA A 184 11.46 -4.96 10.78
CA ALA A 184 11.30 -6.35 10.33
C ALA A 184 10.85 -6.41 8.85
N PRO A 185 11.18 -7.49 8.11
CA PRO A 185 10.68 -7.70 6.75
C PRO A 185 9.17 -7.88 6.75
N ALA A 186 8.51 -7.49 5.64
CA ALA A 186 7.07 -7.61 5.50
C ALA A 186 6.60 -9.07 5.50
N SER A 187 5.47 -9.31 6.15
CA SER A 187 4.86 -10.62 6.32
C SER A 187 3.33 -10.57 6.14
N VAL A 188 2.70 -11.75 6.09
CA VAL A 188 1.24 -11.88 6.11
C VAL A 188 0.62 -11.18 7.34
N ALA A 189 1.29 -11.27 8.50
CA ALA A 189 0.80 -10.68 9.75
C ALA A 189 0.71 -9.15 9.68
N ASP A 190 1.55 -8.49 8.86
CA ASP A 190 1.50 -7.03 8.65
C ASP A 190 0.25 -6.63 7.88
N ASP A 191 -0.11 -7.38 6.82
CA ASP A 191 -1.34 -7.12 6.08
C ASP A 191 -2.57 -7.28 6.99
N LEU A 192 -2.59 -8.34 7.83
CA LEU A 192 -3.70 -8.58 8.76
C LEU A 192 -3.79 -7.51 9.86
N TYR A 193 -2.66 -7.01 10.35
CA TYR A 193 -2.62 -5.88 11.26
C TYR A 193 -3.21 -4.62 10.60
N ALA A 194 -2.79 -4.32 9.37
CA ALA A 194 -3.31 -3.17 8.61
C ALA A 194 -4.83 -3.28 8.36
N VAL A 195 -5.34 -4.50 8.09
CA VAL A 195 -6.81 -4.77 8.01
C VAL A 195 -7.48 -4.45 9.35
N GLY A 196 -6.87 -4.81 10.48
CA GLY A 196 -7.36 -4.44 11.82
C GLY A 196 -7.45 -2.93 12.01
N VAL A 197 -6.37 -2.20 11.69
CA VAL A 197 -6.32 -0.73 11.75
C VAL A 197 -7.40 -0.09 10.87
N MET A 198 -7.56 -0.60 9.65
CA MET A 198 -8.57 -0.13 8.70
C MET A 198 -10.01 -0.38 9.23
N GLY A 199 -10.26 -1.56 9.82
CA GLY A 199 -11.54 -1.89 10.44
C GLY A 199 -11.85 -1.00 11.64
N TYR A 200 -10.85 -0.71 12.47
CA TYR A 200 -10.97 0.22 13.60
C TYR A 200 -11.34 1.63 13.12
N GLU A 201 -10.61 2.15 12.13
CA GLU A 201 -10.86 3.48 11.57
C GLU A 201 -12.24 3.56 10.94
N ALA A 202 -12.66 2.53 10.19
CA ALA A 202 -13.99 2.48 9.57
C ALA A 202 -15.13 2.47 10.61
N LEU A 203 -14.98 1.77 11.75
CA LEU A 203 -15.97 1.76 12.82
C LEU A 203 -16.03 3.03 13.63
N THR A 204 -14.87 3.65 13.90
CA THR A 204 -14.75 4.76 14.84
C THR A 204 -14.67 6.13 14.17
N GLY A 205 -14.41 6.20 12.86
CA GLY A 205 -14.15 7.41 12.10
C GLY A 205 -12.80 8.05 12.41
N ARG A 206 -11.94 7.37 13.19
CA ARG A 206 -10.61 7.88 13.57
C ARG A 206 -9.61 6.74 13.67
N ARG A 207 -8.35 7.03 13.41
CA ARG A 207 -7.26 6.07 13.54
C ARG A 207 -7.04 5.65 14.99
N PRO A 208 -6.57 4.41 15.25
CA PRO A 208 -6.23 3.97 16.61
C PRO A 208 -5.11 4.81 17.23
N PHE A 209 -4.21 5.33 16.39
CA PHE A 209 -3.11 6.23 16.77
C PHE A 209 -3.24 7.54 15.98
N PRO A 210 -3.80 8.61 16.60
CA PRO A 210 -4.15 9.85 15.91
C PRO A 210 -2.99 10.88 15.83
N GLN A 211 -1.75 10.47 16.15
CA GLN A 211 -0.59 11.36 16.17
C GLN A 211 -0.25 11.85 14.75
N GLU A 212 -0.11 13.17 14.60
CA GLU A 212 0.30 13.78 13.33
C GLU A 212 1.82 13.85 13.15
N ASN A 213 2.56 13.90 14.26
CA ASN A 213 4.02 13.85 14.22
C ASN A 213 4.49 12.41 13.96
N PRO A 214 5.34 12.17 12.93
CA PRO A 214 5.80 10.82 12.59
C PRO A 214 6.49 10.09 13.75
N ALA A 215 7.36 10.77 14.49
CA ALA A 215 8.08 10.14 15.60
C ALA A 215 7.13 9.77 16.76
N ALA A 216 6.17 10.64 17.08
CA ALA A 216 5.14 10.36 18.08
C ALA A 216 4.22 9.22 17.65
N LEU A 217 3.89 9.13 16.36
CA LEU A 217 3.10 8.03 15.80
C LEU A 217 3.85 6.69 15.93
N LEU A 218 5.11 6.64 15.52
CA LEU A 218 5.94 5.44 15.63
C LEU A 218 6.06 4.98 17.09
N HIS A 219 6.29 5.91 18.01
CA HIS A 219 6.33 5.63 19.45
C HIS A 219 4.98 5.06 19.94
N ALA A 220 3.85 5.67 19.55
CA ALA A 220 2.54 5.19 19.94
C ALA A 220 2.25 3.76 19.44
N ILE A 221 2.62 3.44 18.19
CA ILE A 221 2.47 2.10 17.61
C ILE A 221 3.30 1.06 18.40
N LEU A 222 4.50 1.44 18.83
CA LEU A 222 5.40 0.53 19.56
C LEU A 222 4.98 0.32 21.03
N ASP A 223 4.47 1.36 21.71
CA ASP A 223 4.42 1.37 23.17
C ASP A 223 3.01 1.31 23.77
N ALA A 224 2.00 1.75 23.05
CA ALA A 224 0.64 1.83 23.57
C ALA A 224 -0.33 0.90 22.82
N PRO A 225 -1.15 0.07 23.51
CA PRO A 225 -2.27 -0.57 22.87
C PRO A 225 -3.34 0.48 22.56
N PRO A 226 -4.02 0.38 21.40
CA PRO A 226 -5.14 1.25 21.11
C PRO A 226 -6.31 0.96 22.06
N PRO A 227 -7.20 1.93 22.32
CA PRO A 227 -8.43 1.68 23.06
C PRO A 227 -9.25 0.59 22.35
N PRO A 228 -9.79 -0.43 23.08
CA PRO A 228 -10.57 -1.48 22.44
C PRO A 228 -11.86 -0.92 21.83
N ILE A 229 -12.31 -1.54 20.74
CA ILE A 229 -13.54 -1.13 20.01
C ILE A 229 -14.74 -1.08 20.95
N SER A 230 -14.89 -2.06 21.84
CA SER A 230 -16.02 -2.13 22.79
C SER A 230 -16.11 -0.93 23.74
N ALA A 231 -14.99 -0.27 24.05
CA ALA A 231 -14.97 0.93 24.88
C ALA A 231 -15.47 2.18 24.12
N ILE A 232 -15.39 2.20 22.79
CA ILE A 232 -15.75 3.35 21.94
C ILE A 232 -17.11 3.13 21.29
N ARG A 233 -17.40 1.91 20.85
CA ARG A 233 -18.59 1.50 20.11
C ARG A 233 -19.19 0.25 20.76
N PRO A 234 -19.87 0.39 21.91
CA PRO A 234 -20.49 -0.73 22.62
C PRO A 234 -21.67 -1.37 21.84
N ASP A 235 -22.13 -0.70 20.77
CA ASP A 235 -23.16 -1.19 19.85
C ASP A 235 -22.63 -2.17 18.81
N VAL A 236 -21.30 -2.33 18.69
CA VAL A 236 -20.68 -3.26 17.73
C VAL A 236 -20.76 -4.68 18.26
N ASP A 237 -21.10 -5.61 17.36
CA ASP A 237 -21.08 -7.05 17.63
C ASP A 237 -19.74 -7.49 18.26
N PRO A 238 -19.77 -8.25 19.37
CA PRO A 238 -18.55 -8.64 20.08
C PRO A 238 -17.55 -9.43 19.24
N ALA A 239 -18.01 -10.26 18.28
CA ALA A 239 -17.11 -11.03 17.42
C ALA A 239 -16.39 -10.11 16.42
N LEU A 240 -17.07 -9.11 15.88
CA LEU A 240 -16.45 -8.10 15.01
C LEU A 240 -15.40 -7.27 15.79
N ALA A 241 -15.78 -6.77 16.98
CA ALA A 241 -14.89 -5.99 17.82
C ALA A 241 -13.64 -6.80 18.22
N ALA A 242 -13.82 -8.01 18.75
CA ALA A 242 -12.73 -8.89 19.16
C ALA A 242 -11.81 -9.29 17.99
N THR A 243 -12.37 -9.46 16.78
CA THR A 243 -11.55 -9.78 15.59
C THR A 243 -10.65 -8.60 15.24
N ILE A 244 -11.17 -7.39 15.23
CA ILE A 244 -10.40 -6.18 14.93
C ILE A 244 -9.33 -5.95 16.00
N ASP A 245 -9.70 -5.99 17.28
CA ASP A 245 -8.79 -5.79 18.41
C ASP A 245 -7.66 -6.83 18.39
N ARG A 246 -7.99 -8.11 18.12
CA ARG A 246 -7.00 -9.18 17.99
C ARG A 246 -6.05 -8.97 16.81
N ALA A 247 -6.54 -8.52 15.66
CA ALA A 247 -5.70 -8.24 14.50
C ALA A 247 -4.66 -7.16 14.80
N MET A 248 -5.00 -6.20 15.68
CA MET A 248 -4.11 -5.14 16.12
C MET A 248 -3.29 -5.50 17.37
N ALA A 249 -3.31 -6.75 17.85
CA ALA A 249 -2.50 -7.17 18.97
C ALA A 249 -1.02 -6.84 18.72
N ARG A 250 -0.34 -6.32 19.76
CA ARG A 250 1.06 -5.92 19.67
C ARG A 250 1.98 -7.12 19.39
N ASP A 251 1.74 -8.21 20.12
CA ASP A 251 2.45 -9.47 19.92
C ASP A 251 1.89 -10.17 18.68
N VAL A 252 2.73 -10.36 17.66
CA VAL A 252 2.39 -11.02 16.39
C VAL A 252 1.83 -12.44 16.63
N THR A 253 2.28 -13.13 17.69
CA THR A 253 1.80 -14.49 18.01
C THR A 253 0.37 -14.54 18.51
N GLN A 254 -0.17 -13.42 18.94
CA GLN A 254 -1.56 -13.29 19.39
C GLN A 254 -2.52 -12.94 18.23
N ARG A 255 -1.98 -12.54 17.07
CA ARG A 255 -2.78 -12.22 15.88
C ARG A 255 -3.29 -13.46 15.17
N PHE A 256 -3.86 -13.25 14.00
CA PHE A 256 -4.30 -14.33 13.11
C PHE A 256 -3.11 -14.82 12.26
N GLY A 257 -3.02 -16.14 12.05
CA GLY A 257 -1.97 -16.73 11.23
C GLY A 257 -2.26 -16.66 9.72
N SER A 258 -3.52 -16.40 9.32
CA SER A 258 -3.92 -16.27 7.91
C SER A 258 -5.18 -15.40 7.76
N ALA A 259 -5.40 -14.92 6.54
CA ALA A 259 -6.60 -14.17 6.18
C ALA A 259 -7.87 -15.04 6.33
N ASP A 260 -7.82 -16.31 5.94
CA ASP A 260 -8.94 -17.26 6.12
C ASP A 260 -9.31 -17.41 7.59
N HIS A 261 -8.31 -17.49 8.48
CA HIS A 261 -8.54 -17.62 9.91
C HIS A 261 -9.21 -16.36 10.48
N MET A 262 -8.77 -15.17 10.08
CA MET A 262 -9.40 -13.91 10.46
C MET A 262 -10.83 -13.78 9.90
N GLN A 263 -11.07 -14.23 8.67
CA GLN A 263 -12.39 -14.25 8.04
C GLN A 263 -13.37 -15.20 8.78
N ALA A 264 -12.89 -16.37 9.20
CA ALA A 264 -13.69 -17.30 10.01
C ALA A 264 -14.09 -16.68 11.36
N ALA A 265 -13.20 -15.93 12.01
CA ALA A 265 -13.50 -15.22 13.24
C ALA A 265 -14.59 -14.14 13.06
N LEU A 266 -14.56 -13.39 11.94
CA LEU A 266 -15.62 -12.44 11.58
C LEU A 266 -16.99 -13.09 11.42
N SER A 267 -17.04 -14.35 11.01
CA SER A 267 -18.26 -15.13 10.82
C SER A 267 -18.80 -15.70 12.15
N GLY A 268 -18.16 -15.38 13.28
CA GLY A 268 -18.59 -15.82 14.61
C GLY A 268 -18.26 -17.29 14.91
N ALA A 269 -17.28 -17.91 14.20
CA ALA A 269 -16.81 -19.25 14.51
C ALA A 269 -16.01 -19.22 15.84
N PRO A 270 -16.54 -19.79 16.96
CA PRO A 270 -15.91 -19.66 18.28
C PRO A 270 -14.49 -20.22 18.32
N SER A 271 -14.23 -21.29 17.58
CA SER A 271 -12.90 -21.92 17.47
C SER A 271 -11.85 -21.01 16.82
N ALA A 272 -12.24 -20.12 15.91
CA ALA A 272 -11.30 -19.22 15.24
C ALA A 272 -10.77 -18.10 16.15
N LEU A 273 -11.55 -17.73 17.19
CA LEU A 273 -11.10 -16.75 18.19
C LEU A 273 -10.14 -17.36 19.23
N LEU A 274 -10.21 -18.68 19.43
CA LEU A 274 -9.43 -19.40 20.46
C LEU A 274 -8.14 -20.04 19.93
N MET A 275 -8.03 -20.27 18.62
CA MET A 275 -6.82 -20.87 18.03
C MET A 275 -5.71 -19.83 17.89
N GLY A 276 -4.52 -20.18 18.42
CA GLY A 276 -3.28 -19.46 18.12
C GLY A 276 -2.90 -19.54 16.64
N PRO A 277 -1.83 -18.86 16.18
CA PRO A 277 -1.42 -18.89 14.80
C PRO A 277 -1.12 -20.34 14.37
N THR A 278 -1.95 -20.84 13.44
CA THR A 278 -1.67 -22.12 12.80
C THR A 278 -0.50 -21.89 11.82
N PRO A 279 0.56 -22.73 11.83
CA PRO A 279 1.60 -22.60 10.83
C PRO A 279 0.98 -22.69 9.43
N ALA A 280 1.41 -21.78 8.55
CA ALA A 280 0.93 -21.69 7.19
C ALA A 280 0.91 -23.10 6.56
N SER A 281 -0.27 -23.58 6.16
CA SER A 281 -0.40 -24.84 5.41
C SER A 281 0.51 -24.74 4.19
N ALA A 282 1.32 -25.79 3.98
CA ALA A 282 2.12 -25.92 2.78
C ALA A 282 1.22 -25.70 1.55
N PRO A 283 1.73 -25.03 0.50
CA PRO A 283 0.95 -24.73 -0.69
C PRO A 283 0.30 -26.01 -1.21
N ARG A 284 -1.02 -25.98 -1.40
CA ARG A 284 -1.74 -27.08 -2.03
C ARG A 284 -1.09 -27.34 -3.38
N PRO A 285 -0.77 -28.60 -3.73
CA PRO A 285 -0.22 -28.88 -5.04
C PRO A 285 -1.17 -28.34 -6.09
N ALA A 286 -0.60 -27.59 -7.04
CA ALA A 286 -1.31 -27.09 -8.20
C ALA A 286 -2.18 -28.18 -8.79
N THR A 287 -3.37 -27.81 -9.22
CA THR A 287 -4.40 -28.64 -9.87
C THR A 287 -3.78 -29.83 -10.59
N LYS A 288 -4.11 -31.06 -10.17
CA LYS A 288 -3.73 -32.25 -10.92
C LYS A 288 -4.19 -32.06 -12.36
N ILE A 289 -3.26 -31.80 -13.25
CA ILE A 289 -3.51 -31.93 -14.67
C ILE A 289 -3.97 -33.38 -14.82
N LEU A 290 -5.19 -33.60 -15.31
CA LEU A 290 -5.67 -34.91 -15.69
C LEU A 290 -4.63 -35.51 -16.68
N ALA A 291 -3.91 -36.51 -16.23
CA ALA A 291 -2.79 -37.09 -16.97
C ALA A 291 -3.24 -38.03 -18.08
N GLU A 292 -4.44 -37.90 -18.62
CA GLU A 292 -4.81 -38.59 -19.86
C GLU A 292 -5.87 -37.78 -20.63
N PRO A 293 -5.50 -37.17 -21.78
CA PRO A 293 -6.47 -36.95 -22.84
C PRO A 293 -6.84 -38.32 -23.42
N ILE A 294 -8.12 -38.65 -23.49
CA ILE A 294 -8.64 -39.78 -24.25
C ILE A 294 -8.07 -39.66 -25.67
N ALA A 295 -7.17 -40.55 -26.03
CA ALA A 295 -6.55 -40.56 -27.34
C ALA A 295 -7.62 -40.84 -28.43
N PRO A 296 -7.76 -39.99 -29.45
CA PRO A 296 -8.46 -40.39 -30.65
C PRO A 296 -7.62 -41.47 -31.35
N SER A 297 -8.23 -42.59 -31.63
CA SER A 297 -7.63 -43.70 -32.40
C SER A 297 -7.28 -43.21 -33.79
N ALA A 298 -6.05 -42.76 -34.01
CA ALA A 298 -5.51 -42.54 -35.34
C ALA A 298 -4.02 -42.90 -35.32
N ASN A 299 -3.66 -43.89 -36.13
CA ASN A 299 -2.31 -44.35 -36.36
C ASN A 299 -1.41 -43.22 -36.90
N TYR A 300 -0.69 -42.55 -36.00
CA TYR A 300 0.43 -41.72 -36.40
C TYR A 300 1.73 -42.48 -36.13
N PHE A 301 2.48 -42.71 -37.20
CA PHE A 301 3.85 -43.20 -37.12
C PHE A 301 4.69 -42.15 -36.36
N VAL A 302 5.02 -42.45 -35.13
CA VAL A 302 5.99 -41.64 -34.36
C VAL A 302 7.37 -42.17 -34.77
N ALA A 303 8.10 -41.33 -35.50
CA ALA A 303 9.52 -41.58 -35.75
C ALA A 303 10.29 -41.59 -34.43
N PRO A 304 11.16 -42.56 -34.15
CA PRO A 304 11.89 -42.63 -32.90
C PRO A 304 12.85 -41.43 -32.78
N ALA A 305 12.79 -40.78 -31.65
CA ALA A 305 13.69 -39.64 -31.30
C ALA A 305 15.16 -40.09 -31.41
N PRO A 306 16.05 -39.27 -31.96
CA PRO A 306 17.46 -39.64 -32.12
C PRO A 306 18.09 -39.83 -30.73
N ARG A 307 18.51 -41.07 -30.45
CA ARG A 307 19.30 -41.39 -29.24
C ARG A 307 20.63 -40.63 -29.31
N ARG A 308 20.90 -39.76 -28.38
CA ARG A 308 22.22 -39.13 -28.19
C ARG A 308 23.24 -40.26 -27.97
N ARG A 309 24.11 -40.45 -28.94
CA ARG A 309 25.22 -41.40 -28.83
C ARG A 309 26.15 -40.92 -27.71
N PRO A 310 26.57 -41.80 -26.79
CA PRO A 310 27.57 -41.44 -25.79
C PRO A 310 28.88 -41.09 -26.48
N MET A 311 29.47 -39.96 -26.11
CA MET A 311 30.76 -39.53 -26.66
C MET A 311 31.82 -40.59 -26.42
N SER A 312 32.56 -40.96 -27.50
CA SER A 312 33.63 -41.93 -27.43
C SER A 312 34.73 -41.48 -26.46
N ARG A 313 35.39 -42.44 -25.83
CA ARG A 313 36.52 -42.20 -24.92
C ARG A 313 37.62 -41.33 -25.54
N GLU A 314 37.85 -41.48 -26.84
CA GLU A 314 38.83 -40.68 -27.60
C GLU A 314 38.46 -39.21 -27.69
N ARG A 315 37.17 -38.87 -27.88
CA ARG A 315 36.74 -37.43 -27.86
C ARG A 315 36.82 -36.78 -26.47
N LYS A 316 36.64 -37.61 -25.41
CA LYS A 316 36.81 -37.11 -24.03
C LYS A 316 38.31 -36.87 -23.74
N LEU A 317 39.19 -37.71 -24.23
CA LEU A 317 40.66 -37.54 -24.12
C LEU A 317 41.16 -36.34 -24.91
N LEU A 318 40.64 -36.10 -26.12
CA LEU A 318 40.99 -34.94 -26.93
C LEU A 318 40.55 -33.62 -26.26
N LEU A 319 39.36 -33.57 -25.65
CA LEU A 319 38.90 -32.40 -24.91
C LEU A 319 39.73 -32.14 -23.64
N ALA A 320 40.12 -33.23 -22.94
CA ALA A 320 41.00 -33.12 -21.77
C ALA A 320 42.42 -32.62 -22.16
N ALA A 321 42.99 -33.13 -23.28
CA ALA A 321 44.29 -32.70 -23.80
C ALA A 321 44.24 -31.23 -24.27
N ALA A 322 43.16 -30.82 -24.94
CA ALA A 322 43.01 -29.41 -25.36
C ALA A 322 42.87 -28.47 -24.16
N GLY A 323 42.15 -28.85 -23.09
CA GLY A 323 42.07 -28.11 -21.85
C GLY A 323 43.41 -27.95 -21.12
N PHE A 324 44.18 -29.05 -21.06
CA PHE A 324 45.50 -29.05 -20.47
C PHE A 324 46.49 -28.17 -21.26
N PHE A 325 46.44 -28.24 -22.60
CA PHE A 325 47.29 -27.41 -23.46
C PHE A 325 46.97 -25.91 -23.29
N ALA A 326 45.69 -25.53 -23.21
CA ALA A 326 45.24 -24.17 -22.95
C ALA A 326 45.75 -23.65 -21.58
N PHE A 327 45.72 -24.51 -20.56
CA PHE A 327 46.25 -24.19 -19.23
C PHE A 327 47.75 -23.99 -19.21
N VAL A 328 48.51 -24.83 -19.93
CA VAL A 328 49.98 -24.68 -20.06
C VAL A 328 50.36 -23.41 -20.84
N VAL A 329 49.64 -23.06 -21.91
CA VAL A 329 49.86 -21.84 -22.68
C VAL A 329 49.55 -20.59 -21.83
N ALA A 330 48.44 -20.61 -21.03
CA ALA A 330 48.12 -19.53 -20.12
C ALA A 330 49.17 -19.37 -19.00
N GLY A 331 49.67 -20.48 -18.45
CA GLY A 331 50.75 -20.47 -17.46
C GLY A 331 52.06 -19.94 -18.01
N LEU A 332 52.40 -20.29 -19.27
CA LEU A 332 53.62 -19.80 -19.95
C LEU A 332 53.50 -18.31 -20.30
N ALA A 333 52.32 -17.82 -20.67
CA ALA A 333 52.04 -16.42 -20.93
C ALA A 333 52.22 -15.55 -19.66
N LEU A 334 51.78 -16.06 -18.50
CA LEU A 334 51.98 -15.41 -17.19
C LEU A 334 53.46 -15.41 -16.75
N ALA A 335 54.23 -16.44 -17.15
CA ALA A 335 55.67 -16.54 -16.82
C ALA A 335 56.57 -15.70 -17.71
N LEU A 336 56.08 -15.28 -18.88
CA LEU A 336 56.81 -14.46 -19.86
C LEU A 336 56.39 -12.99 -19.86
N ASP A 337 55.60 -12.54 -18.89
CA ASP A 337 55.22 -11.13 -18.76
C ASP A 337 56.38 -10.31 -18.21
N PRO A 338 57.01 -9.44 -19.02
CA PRO A 338 58.22 -8.68 -18.62
C PRO A 338 57.91 -7.50 -17.67
N SER A 339 56.67 -7.36 -17.18
CA SER A 339 56.27 -6.28 -16.32
C SER A 339 56.47 -6.48 -14.82
N SER A 340 57.09 -7.59 -14.38
CA SER A 340 57.56 -7.73 -12.99
C SER A 340 58.96 -7.13 -12.79
N SER A 341 59.15 -5.86 -13.13
CA SER A 341 60.31 -5.11 -12.67
C SER A 341 60.08 -4.74 -11.19
N THR A 342 60.79 -5.43 -10.35
CA THR A 342 61.02 -5.12 -8.93
C THR A 342 61.48 -3.67 -8.79
N GLN A 343 60.58 -2.76 -8.49
CA GLN A 343 60.94 -1.43 -8.04
C GLN A 343 61.50 -1.55 -6.62
N PRO A 344 62.72 -1.01 -6.35
CA PRO A 344 63.23 -1.00 -4.99
C PRO A 344 62.34 -0.16 -4.07
N PRO A 345 62.24 -0.48 -2.79
CA PRO A 345 61.37 0.23 -1.84
C PRO A 345 61.81 1.70 -1.77
N ARG A 346 60.86 2.60 -2.08
CA ARG A 346 61.03 4.03 -1.83
C ARG A 346 61.19 4.26 -0.33
N PRO A 347 62.08 5.15 0.10
CA PRO A 347 62.23 5.50 1.50
C PRO A 347 60.92 6.08 2.03
N VAL A 348 60.47 5.55 3.14
CA VAL A 348 59.30 6.04 3.90
C VAL A 348 59.64 7.47 4.34
N SER A 349 59.01 8.46 3.71
CA SER A 349 59.00 9.82 4.23
C SER A 349 58.13 9.80 5.48
N THR A 350 58.78 9.91 6.61
CA THR A 350 58.14 10.26 7.89
C THR A 350 57.51 11.63 7.74
N SER A 351 56.22 11.64 7.43
CA SER A 351 55.42 12.85 7.56
C SER A 351 55.20 13.15 9.02
N THR A 352 55.82 14.20 9.50
CA THR A 352 55.53 14.85 10.77
C THR A 352 54.01 15.07 10.87
N PRO A 353 53.37 14.70 11.99
CA PRO A 353 51.96 14.98 12.17
C PRO A 353 51.70 16.50 12.08
N ALA A 354 50.69 16.88 11.29
CA ALA A 354 50.24 18.25 11.22
C ALA A 354 49.75 18.70 12.61
N PRO A 355 50.02 19.95 13.00
CA PRO A 355 49.51 20.47 14.26
C PRO A 355 47.95 20.43 14.26
N PRO A 356 47.33 20.21 15.43
CA PRO A 356 45.87 20.16 15.55
C PRO A 356 45.26 21.50 15.10
N PRO A 357 44.07 21.48 14.46
CA PRO A 357 43.40 22.71 14.06
C PRO A 357 43.11 23.60 15.28
N PRO A 358 43.17 24.92 15.16
CA PRO A 358 42.85 25.84 16.25
C PRO A 358 41.37 25.61 16.71
N PRO A 359 41.06 25.81 17.98
CA PRO A 359 39.69 25.70 18.47
C PRO A 359 38.76 26.66 17.75
N PRO A 360 37.50 26.29 17.54
CA PRO A 360 36.57 27.14 16.83
C PRO A 360 36.41 28.48 17.58
N THR A 361 36.67 29.56 16.86
CA THR A 361 36.41 30.92 17.33
C THR A 361 34.92 31.03 17.60
N THR A 362 34.54 31.23 18.85
CA THR A 362 33.19 31.55 19.28
C THR A 362 32.79 32.84 18.55
N ALA A 363 31.76 32.75 17.71
CA ALA A 363 31.15 33.91 17.10
C ALA A 363 30.64 34.86 18.19
N PRO A 364 30.80 36.18 18.04
CA PRO A 364 30.24 37.14 18.99
C PRO A 364 28.71 36.97 19.05
N PRO A 365 28.10 37.20 20.22
CA PRO A 365 26.66 37.11 20.35
C PRO A 365 25.96 38.13 19.43
N PRO A 366 24.80 37.79 18.88
CA PRO A 366 24.04 38.72 18.04
C PRO A 366 23.69 39.98 18.83
N PRO A 367 23.65 41.15 18.19
CA PRO A 367 23.27 42.38 18.83
C PRO A 367 21.83 42.29 19.39
N PRO A 368 21.53 42.92 20.52
CA PRO A 368 20.21 42.93 21.10
C PRO A 368 19.20 43.53 20.11
N ALA A 369 18.01 42.91 20.03
CA ALA A 369 16.92 43.36 19.21
C ALA A 369 16.55 44.82 19.59
N PRO A 370 16.16 45.66 18.62
CA PRO A 370 15.74 47.04 18.92
C PRO A 370 14.49 46.99 19.81
N VAL A 371 14.62 47.65 20.96
CA VAL A 371 13.49 47.92 21.84
C VAL A 371 12.64 48.95 21.14
N PHE A 372 11.44 48.54 20.70
CA PHE A 372 10.41 49.51 20.28
C PHE A 372 9.86 50.20 21.52
N ASP A 373 10.27 51.43 21.74
CA ASP A 373 9.59 52.36 22.62
C ASP A 373 8.18 52.63 22.09
N GLY A 374 7.19 52.09 22.76
CA GLY A 374 5.80 52.42 22.52
C GLY A 374 5.51 53.87 22.98
N PRO A 375 4.61 54.59 22.31
CA PRO A 375 4.30 55.97 22.65
C PRO A 375 3.65 56.05 24.02
N LYS A 376 4.15 57.00 24.80
CA LYS A 376 3.67 57.38 26.12
C LYS A 376 2.19 57.71 26.08
N GLY A 377 1.47 57.14 27.02
CA GLY A 377 0.06 57.33 27.25
C GLY A 377 -0.31 58.81 27.54
N GLU A 378 -1.34 59.19 26.89
CA GLU A 378 -2.19 60.35 27.33
C GLU A 378 -3.27 59.81 28.26
N LYS A 379 -3.22 60.27 29.48
CA LYS A 379 -4.32 60.18 30.44
C LYS A 379 -5.49 61.03 29.94
N LYS A 380 -6.65 60.43 29.79
CA LYS A 380 -7.93 61.19 29.93
C LYS A 380 -8.99 60.23 30.52
N ASP A 381 -9.29 60.60 31.74
CA ASP A 381 -10.59 60.80 32.36
C ASP A 381 -11.68 59.76 32.20
N GLU A 382 -11.91 59.04 33.31
CA GLU A 382 -13.22 58.48 33.65
C GLU A 382 -14.31 59.56 33.67
N PRO A 383 -15.53 59.23 33.28
CA PRO A 383 -16.66 59.65 34.09
C PRO A 383 -17.60 58.45 34.47
N LYS A 384 -17.77 58.40 35.78
CA LYS A 384 -18.98 58.22 36.59
C LYS A 384 -20.16 57.43 36.01
N LYS A 385 -20.51 56.42 36.81
CA LYS A 385 -21.82 55.83 36.99
C LYS A 385 -22.95 56.84 36.98
N GLU A 386 -24.03 56.57 36.28
CA GLU A 386 -25.38 56.99 36.64
C GLU A 386 -26.36 55.78 36.41
N ASP A 387 -26.97 55.42 37.53
CA ASP A 387 -28.17 54.61 37.66
C ASP A 387 -29.39 55.40 37.09
N LYS A 388 -30.26 54.69 36.35
CA LYS A 388 -31.72 54.92 36.25
C LYS A 388 -32.35 53.64 35.70
N LYS A 389 -33.00 52.87 36.44
CA LYS A 389 -34.35 52.75 37.02
C LYS A 389 -35.48 53.21 36.09
N GLY A 390 -36.38 52.28 35.85
CA GLY A 390 -37.80 52.49 35.41
C GLY A 390 -37.94 52.16 33.92
N GLU A 391 -38.97 51.53 33.42
CA GLU A 391 -40.33 51.47 33.90
C GLU A 391 -41.07 50.42 33.07
N GLU A 392 -42.04 49.84 33.65
CA GLU A 392 -43.11 48.96 33.16
C GLU A 392 -43.80 49.45 31.88
N GLY A 393 -44.29 48.54 31.09
CA GLY A 393 -45.24 48.79 30.02
C GLY A 393 -45.84 47.52 29.45
N ARG A 394 -46.86 47.07 30.06
CA ARG A 394 -48.05 46.31 29.69
C ARG A 394 -48.61 46.67 28.32
N GLY A 395 -49.17 45.64 27.67
CA GLY A 395 -50.17 45.76 26.59
C GLY A 395 -50.13 44.52 25.73
N ASN A 396 -50.89 43.51 25.91
CA ASN A 396 -52.35 43.25 25.75
C ASN A 396 -52.83 43.38 24.29
N GLY A 397 -53.40 42.29 23.79
CA GLY A 397 -54.30 42.28 22.64
C GLY A 397 -54.01 41.14 21.68
N ARG A 398 -54.60 40.03 21.78
CA ARG A 398 -55.94 39.59 21.30
C ARG A 398 -55.97 39.21 19.82
N GLU A 399 -56.25 37.92 19.65
CA GLU A 399 -57.42 37.33 18.97
C GLU A 399 -57.46 37.30 17.44
N GLY A 400 -57.80 36.13 16.96
CA GLY A 400 -58.56 35.82 15.76
C GLY A 400 -57.82 34.78 14.92
N GLY A 401 -58.23 33.57 14.77
CA GLY A 401 -59.57 32.99 14.62
C GLY A 401 -59.72 32.47 13.21
N GLY A 402 -60.16 31.22 13.09
CA GLY A 402 -60.79 30.76 11.88
C GLY A 402 -59.99 29.66 11.14
N ASN A 403 -60.25 28.40 11.29
CA ASN A 403 -61.45 27.61 10.91
C ASN A 403 -61.46 27.25 9.40
N GLY A 404 -61.68 25.96 9.15
CA GLY A 404 -62.30 25.42 7.96
C GLY A 404 -61.42 24.40 7.25
N ASN A 405 -61.60 23.22 7.36
CA ASN A 405 -62.70 22.27 7.12
C ASN A 405 -62.42 21.41 5.88
N GLU A 406 -62.60 20.10 6.11
CA GLU A 406 -63.13 19.10 5.19
C GLU A 406 -62.45 18.91 3.83
N GLY A 407 -61.96 17.80 3.42
CA GLY A 407 -62.67 16.53 3.37
C GLY A 407 -62.61 16.08 1.93
N ASN A 408 -62.16 14.93 1.62
CA ASN A 408 -62.99 14.00 0.89
C ASN A 408 -62.28 12.69 0.53
N ARG A 409 -63.02 11.68 0.68
CA ARG A 409 -62.81 10.26 0.38
C ARG A 409 -62.71 10.02 -1.14
N GLY A 410 -61.98 9.01 -1.54
CA GLY A 410 -62.10 8.39 -2.86
C GLY A 410 -61.27 7.14 -2.96
N ARG A 411 -61.79 6.08 -2.63
CA ARG A 411 -61.81 4.67 -3.02
C ARG A 411 -61.62 4.49 -4.54
N GLY A 412 -60.87 3.45 -4.91
CA GLY A 412 -60.90 2.87 -6.25
C GLY A 412 -59.94 1.71 -6.40
N ASN A 413 -60.42 0.53 -6.25
CA ASN A 413 -60.01 -0.81 -6.61
C ASN A 413 -59.32 -0.97 -7.95
N GLY A 414 -58.42 -1.90 -7.97
CA GLY A 414 -57.82 -2.83 -8.87
C GLY A 414 -58.46 -3.14 -10.26
N PRO A 415 -57.93 -4.10 -11.05
CA PRO A 415 -57.30 -5.37 -10.69
C PRO A 415 -55.79 -5.39 -10.83
#